data_c111b9bb7cea69671239b62dda9771f8
#
_entry.id   c111b9bb7cea69671239b62dda9771f8
#
_cell.length_a   1.000
_cell.length_b   1.000
_cell.length_c   1.000
_cell.angle_alpha   90.00
_cell.angle_beta   90.00
_cell.angle_gamma   90.00
#
_symmetry.space_group_name_H-M   'P 1'
#
loop_
_entity.id
_entity.type
_entity.pdbx_description
1 polymer ?
#
loop_
_entity_poly.entity_id
_entity_poly.type
_entity_poly.pdbx_seq_one_letter_code
_entity_poly.pdbx_strand_id
1 'polypeptide(L)'
;MIFPRLKFWSSQPVDGALDLIHRSLENRQHRMCAGISVGPEFERVHGCLAVMKGRGKFLRLKYTTSASVELSKSLRTACLEARRSSEISASDLEFLLRDLADAQTLVIEQLKQEAGKYVDRVLAISVADPGLWFSDFDNKQLYLPMCDPTTIAESTGITVIDALPKRDLAVGGSGRPLAALPLWMVLADRNAKVAETDCVLVDLTKARPETFLLPASDGLDAELPAIKWQVAEPSMTADEIIKRVASANPRARLFVHFDEANQHNHVQTTAWKDLKFNHLNEFIGQSVNLDALVAAILGMFHIDQLPSNLPSLTGANSQRILGRLTPGRPSNWRQLIRAMAQHHPAPMKLKDAI
;
A
#
# COMPACT_ATOMS: atom_id res chain seq x y z
N MET A 1 26.56 -19.60 -15.31
CA MET A 1 26.38 -19.52 -13.84
C MET A 1 24.90 -19.67 -13.56
N ILE A 2 24.53 -20.79 -12.90
CA ILE A 2 23.13 -21.13 -12.61
C ILE A 2 22.78 -20.38 -11.33
N PHE A 3 21.97 -19.34 -11.45
CA PHE A 3 21.44 -18.64 -10.28
C PHE A 3 20.54 -19.62 -9.50
N PRO A 4 20.67 -19.73 -8.17
CA PRO A 4 19.70 -20.47 -7.39
C PRO A 4 18.34 -19.78 -7.56
N ARG A 5 17.41 -20.47 -8.21
CA ARG A 5 16.00 -20.09 -8.23
C ARG A 5 15.57 -19.92 -6.78
N LEU A 6 15.41 -18.66 -6.34
CA LEU A 6 14.56 -18.38 -5.21
C LEU A 6 13.21 -19.01 -5.55
N LYS A 7 12.84 -20.05 -4.81
CA LYS A 7 11.52 -20.68 -4.89
C LYS A 7 10.51 -19.68 -4.32
N PHE A 8 10.16 -18.69 -5.12
CA PHE A 8 9.05 -17.80 -4.88
C PHE A 8 8.06 -18.02 -6.00
N TRP A 9 6.92 -18.61 -5.63
CA TRP A 9 5.68 -18.56 -6.37
C TRP A 9 5.73 -19.14 -7.80
N SER A 10 5.69 -20.46 -7.90
CA SER A 10 5.20 -21.10 -9.12
C SER A 10 3.72 -20.75 -9.24
N SER A 11 3.29 -20.30 -10.41
CA SER A 11 1.90 -20.28 -10.84
C SER A 11 1.34 -21.70 -10.77
N GLN A 12 0.88 -22.11 -9.60
CA GLN A 12 0.14 -23.35 -9.39
C GLN A 12 -1.36 -23.05 -9.49
N PRO A 13 -2.16 -23.98 -10.00
CA PRO A 13 -3.61 -23.81 -10.07
C PRO A 13 -4.22 -23.54 -8.70
N VAL A 14 -5.41 -22.95 -8.69
CA VAL A 14 -6.17 -22.40 -7.57
C VAL A 14 -6.23 -23.30 -6.32
N ASP A 15 -6.19 -24.62 -6.45
CA ASP A 15 -6.25 -25.57 -5.33
C ASP A 15 -4.98 -25.57 -4.45
N GLY A 16 -3.81 -25.29 -5.00
CA GLY A 16 -2.56 -25.19 -4.22
C GLY A 16 -2.39 -23.86 -3.47
N ALA A 17 -3.07 -22.80 -3.91
CA ALA A 17 -3.00 -21.48 -3.26
C ALA A 17 -3.70 -21.51 -1.90
N LEU A 18 -4.86 -22.14 -1.78
CA LEU A 18 -5.60 -22.29 -0.51
C LEU A 18 -4.77 -23.02 0.55
N ASP A 19 -4.01 -24.05 0.17
CA ASP A 19 -3.17 -24.80 1.10
C ASP A 19 -1.97 -23.99 1.60
N LEU A 20 -1.38 -23.14 0.76
CA LEU A 20 -0.32 -22.21 1.15
C LEU A 20 -0.85 -21.10 2.06
N ILE A 21 -2.05 -20.60 1.80
CA ILE A 21 -2.76 -19.66 2.68
C ILE A 21 -2.92 -20.30 4.06
N HIS A 22 -3.50 -21.50 4.11
CA HIS A 22 -3.77 -22.19 5.37
C HIS A 22 -2.49 -22.40 6.19
N ARG A 23 -1.40 -22.90 5.58
CA ARG A 23 -0.11 -23.07 6.27
C ARG A 23 0.51 -21.75 6.75
N SER A 24 0.40 -20.69 5.95
CA SER A 24 0.87 -19.35 6.36
C SER A 24 0.03 -18.77 7.49
N LEU A 25 -1.27 -19.02 7.50
CA LEU A 25 -2.17 -18.53 8.52
C LEU A 25 -2.10 -19.34 9.82
N GLU A 26 -1.70 -20.61 9.79
CA GLU A 26 -1.47 -21.43 10.98
C GLU A 26 -0.30 -20.92 11.84
N ASN A 27 0.69 -20.30 11.21
CA ASN A 27 1.85 -19.78 11.95
C ASN A 27 1.48 -18.55 12.77
N ARG A 28 1.49 -18.68 14.11
CA ARG A 28 1.15 -17.60 15.06
C ARG A 28 2.07 -16.37 14.98
N GLN A 29 3.24 -16.48 14.35
CA GLN A 29 4.15 -15.35 14.12
C GLN A 29 3.73 -14.47 12.93
N HIS A 30 2.78 -14.94 12.12
CA HIS A 30 2.26 -14.18 11.01
C HIS A 30 1.14 -13.25 11.48
N ARG A 31 1.18 -12.01 11.01
CA ARG A 31 0.21 -10.95 11.28
C ARG A 31 -0.52 -10.59 10.00
N MET A 32 -1.77 -10.21 10.12
CA MET A 32 -2.63 -9.93 8.98
C MET A 32 -3.15 -8.50 9.05
N CYS A 33 -3.07 -7.80 7.93
CA CYS A 33 -3.67 -6.49 7.73
C CYS A 33 -4.36 -6.48 6.36
N ALA A 34 -5.57 -5.95 6.30
CA ALA A 34 -6.24 -5.68 5.04
C ALA A 34 -5.91 -4.26 4.59
N GLY A 35 -5.63 -4.09 3.31
CA GLY A 35 -5.50 -2.79 2.69
C GLY A 35 -6.63 -2.55 1.70
N ILE A 36 -7.12 -1.33 1.64
CA ILE A 36 -8.12 -0.89 0.67
C ILE A 36 -7.57 0.30 -0.10
N SER A 37 -7.85 0.34 -1.40
CA SER A 37 -7.65 1.51 -2.25
C SER A 37 -8.82 1.67 -3.21
N VAL A 38 -8.99 2.87 -3.74
CA VAL A 38 -9.95 3.18 -4.79
C VAL A 38 -9.18 3.50 -6.04
N GLY A 39 -9.60 2.95 -7.17
CA GLY A 39 -8.99 3.23 -8.47
C GLY A 39 -8.98 4.72 -8.79
N PRO A 40 -8.03 5.19 -9.62
CA PRO A 40 -7.79 6.61 -9.84
C PRO A 40 -8.97 7.33 -10.50
N GLU A 41 -9.80 6.61 -11.26
CA GLU A 41 -11.01 7.14 -11.90
C GLU A 41 -12.29 6.68 -11.19
N PHE A 42 -12.19 6.24 -9.93
CA PHE A 42 -13.30 5.72 -9.12
C PHE A 42 -14.10 4.60 -9.83
N GLU A 43 -13.42 3.81 -10.64
CA GLU A 43 -14.03 2.69 -11.35
C GLU A 43 -14.27 1.50 -10.43
N ARG A 44 -13.38 1.31 -9.45
CA ARG A 44 -13.37 0.11 -8.62
C ARG A 44 -12.73 0.38 -7.25
N VAL A 45 -13.25 -0.30 -6.24
CA VAL A 45 -12.56 -0.46 -4.95
C VAL A 45 -11.77 -1.76 -4.99
N HIS A 46 -10.52 -1.69 -4.60
CA HIS A 46 -9.61 -2.82 -4.50
C HIS A 46 -9.29 -3.11 -3.04
N GLY A 47 -9.19 -4.39 -2.71
CA GLY A 47 -8.75 -4.86 -1.42
C GLY A 47 -7.61 -5.86 -1.54
N CYS A 48 -6.72 -5.84 -0.57
CA CYS A 48 -5.63 -6.78 -0.42
C CYS A 48 -5.55 -7.24 1.03
N LEU A 49 -5.64 -8.54 1.29
CA LEU A 49 -5.30 -9.10 2.58
C LEU A 49 -3.84 -9.54 2.54
N ALA A 50 -3.00 -8.89 3.32
CA ALA A 50 -1.57 -9.16 3.38
C ALA A 50 -1.21 -9.92 4.67
N VAL A 51 -0.54 -11.06 4.51
CA VAL A 51 0.03 -11.85 5.60
C VAL A 51 1.52 -11.53 5.68
N MET A 52 1.95 -11.07 6.83
CA MET A 52 3.29 -10.54 7.03
C MET A 52 3.97 -11.16 8.25
N LYS A 53 5.30 -11.33 8.18
CA LYS A 53 6.16 -11.76 9.29
C LYS A 53 7.22 -10.70 9.57
N GLY A 54 7.61 -10.55 10.84
CA GLY A 54 8.58 -9.55 11.25
C GLY A 54 7.93 -8.20 11.55
N ARG A 55 8.73 -7.16 11.77
CA ARG A 55 8.28 -5.80 12.14
C ARG A 55 9.18 -4.74 11.55
N GLY A 56 8.62 -3.54 11.36
CA GLY A 56 9.35 -2.40 10.81
C GLY A 56 10.13 -2.77 9.56
N LYS A 57 11.38 -2.38 9.47
CA LYS A 57 12.24 -2.70 8.32
C LYS A 57 12.51 -4.20 8.11
N PHE A 58 12.25 -5.04 9.12
CA PHE A 58 12.35 -6.50 9.00
C PHE A 58 11.04 -7.17 8.59
N LEU A 59 9.99 -6.40 8.36
CA LEU A 59 8.72 -6.90 7.84
C LEU A 59 8.94 -7.60 6.49
N ARG A 60 8.34 -8.76 6.33
CA ARG A 60 8.39 -9.58 5.10
C ARG A 60 6.98 -9.97 4.73
N LEU A 61 6.62 -9.70 3.51
CA LEU A 61 5.39 -10.20 2.91
C LEU A 61 5.50 -11.72 2.73
N LYS A 62 4.49 -12.45 3.13
CA LYS A 62 4.43 -13.92 3.06
C LYS A 62 3.38 -14.40 2.09
N TYR A 63 2.24 -13.76 2.10
CA TYR A 63 1.13 -14.09 1.25
C TYR A 63 0.22 -12.89 1.07
N THR A 64 -0.46 -12.83 -0.07
CA THR A 64 -1.50 -11.86 -0.38
C THR A 64 -2.70 -12.57 -1.02
N THR A 65 -3.88 -12.08 -0.75
CA THR A 65 -5.07 -12.35 -1.57
C THR A 65 -5.77 -11.02 -1.83
N SER A 66 -6.58 -10.97 -2.87
CA SER A 66 -7.21 -9.74 -3.33
C SER A 66 -8.69 -9.94 -3.60
N ALA A 67 -9.42 -8.86 -3.49
CA ALA A 67 -10.81 -8.74 -3.89
C ALA A 67 -11.03 -7.39 -4.54
N SER A 68 -12.08 -7.24 -5.33
CA SER A 68 -12.43 -5.93 -5.89
C SER A 68 -13.93 -5.85 -6.21
N VAL A 69 -14.48 -4.64 -6.07
CA VAL A 69 -15.88 -4.34 -6.34
C VAL A 69 -15.93 -3.12 -7.26
N GLU A 70 -16.72 -3.21 -8.33
CA GLU A 70 -16.98 -2.06 -9.20
C GLU A 70 -17.91 -1.07 -8.51
N LEU A 71 -17.57 0.22 -8.61
CA LEU A 71 -18.45 1.27 -8.15
C LEU A 71 -19.62 1.48 -9.15
N SER A 72 -20.81 1.74 -8.61
CA SER A 72 -21.95 2.09 -9.46
C SER A 72 -21.61 3.34 -10.29
N LYS A 73 -22.19 3.42 -11.49
CA LYS A 73 -21.98 4.57 -12.38
C LYS A 73 -22.33 5.90 -11.69
N SER A 74 -23.41 5.92 -10.90
CA SER A 74 -23.83 7.10 -10.15
C SER A 74 -22.80 7.53 -9.11
N LEU A 75 -22.31 6.58 -8.27
CA LEU A 75 -21.32 6.87 -7.25
C LEU A 75 -19.99 7.31 -7.87
N ARG A 76 -19.55 6.63 -8.93
CA ARG A 76 -18.36 7.03 -9.69
C ARG A 76 -18.46 8.47 -10.20
N THR A 77 -19.59 8.83 -10.81
CA THR A 77 -19.82 10.19 -11.31
C THR A 77 -19.78 11.20 -10.19
N ALA A 78 -20.46 10.94 -9.07
CA ALA A 78 -20.45 11.82 -7.91
C ALA A 78 -19.03 12.01 -7.31
N CYS A 79 -18.24 10.94 -7.22
CA CYS A 79 -16.84 11.03 -6.79
C CYS A 79 -15.98 11.90 -7.72
N LEU A 80 -16.16 11.73 -9.05
CA LEU A 80 -15.42 12.53 -10.04
C LEU A 80 -15.82 14.00 -10.01
N GLU A 81 -17.10 14.29 -9.82
CA GLU A 81 -17.61 15.66 -9.67
C GLU A 81 -17.08 16.31 -8.39
N ALA A 82 -17.14 15.60 -7.25
CA ALA A 82 -16.58 16.08 -5.98
C ALA A 82 -15.07 16.40 -6.09
N ARG A 83 -14.31 15.60 -6.85
CA ARG A 83 -12.87 15.83 -7.08
C ARG A 83 -12.58 17.06 -7.94
N ARG A 84 -13.50 17.43 -8.83
CA ARG A 84 -13.36 18.55 -9.78
C ARG A 84 -13.97 19.84 -9.27
N SER A 85 -14.93 19.74 -8.38
CA SER A 85 -15.68 20.89 -7.86
C SER A 85 -14.85 21.66 -6.84
N SER A 86 -15.00 22.98 -6.82
CA SER A 86 -14.49 23.83 -5.75
C SER A 86 -15.42 23.84 -4.52
N GLU A 87 -16.67 23.39 -4.70
CA GLU A 87 -17.70 23.41 -3.66
C GLU A 87 -18.48 22.08 -3.68
N ILE A 88 -18.73 21.55 -2.49
CA ILE A 88 -19.63 20.42 -2.26
C ILE A 88 -20.46 20.72 -1.01
N SER A 89 -21.76 20.42 -1.04
CA SER A 89 -22.58 20.56 0.17
C SER A 89 -22.18 19.53 1.22
N ALA A 90 -22.34 19.86 2.50
CA ALA A 90 -22.02 18.92 3.58
C ALA A 90 -22.86 17.64 3.50
N SER A 91 -24.13 17.76 3.08
CA SER A 91 -25.01 16.61 2.89
C SER A 91 -24.55 15.70 1.75
N ASP A 92 -24.17 16.28 0.60
CA ASP A 92 -23.71 15.50 -0.55
C ASP A 92 -22.38 14.78 -0.23
N LEU A 93 -21.49 15.48 0.49
CA LEU A 93 -20.26 14.88 0.95
C LEU A 93 -20.52 13.69 1.90
N GLU A 94 -21.42 13.83 2.84
CA GLU A 94 -21.77 12.77 3.80
C GLU A 94 -22.38 11.55 3.10
N PHE A 95 -23.32 11.76 2.14
CA PHE A 95 -23.84 10.66 1.33
C PHE A 95 -22.76 9.97 0.51
N LEU A 96 -21.86 10.75 -0.09
CA LEU A 96 -20.76 10.24 -0.88
C LEU A 96 -19.81 9.36 -0.05
N LEU A 97 -19.43 9.83 1.14
CA LEU A 97 -18.55 9.09 2.06
C LEU A 97 -19.18 7.78 2.51
N ARG A 98 -20.48 7.79 2.82
CA ARG A 98 -21.23 6.62 3.24
C ARG A 98 -21.34 5.58 2.12
N ASP A 99 -21.75 5.99 0.92
CA ASP A 99 -21.87 5.07 -0.22
C ASP A 99 -20.51 4.46 -0.60
N LEU A 100 -19.43 5.24 -0.48
CA LEU A 100 -18.09 4.74 -0.71
C LEU A 100 -17.64 3.76 0.38
N ALA A 101 -17.99 4.01 1.65
CA ALA A 101 -17.73 3.11 2.76
C ALA A 101 -18.48 1.78 2.62
N ASP A 102 -19.71 1.80 2.10
CA ASP A 102 -20.47 0.59 1.80
C ASP A 102 -19.77 -0.26 0.74
N ALA A 103 -19.26 0.34 -0.34
CA ALA A 103 -18.48 -0.36 -1.35
C ALA A 103 -17.15 -0.92 -0.79
N GLN A 104 -16.47 -0.16 0.07
CA GLN A 104 -15.27 -0.61 0.77
C GLN A 104 -15.56 -1.78 1.71
N THR A 105 -16.69 -1.74 2.41
CA THR A 105 -17.15 -2.84 3.28
C THR A 105 -17.40 -4.12 2.48
N LEU A 106 -18.01 -4.04 1.29
CA LEU A 106 -18.23 -5.21 0.43
C LEU A 106 -16.91 -5.89 0.03
N VAL A 107 -15.88 -5.12 -0.28
CA VAL A 107 -14.54 -5.66 -0.57
C VAL A 107 -13.97 -6.38 0.65
N ILE A 108 -14.13 -5.81 1.85
CA ILE A 108 -13.66 -6.47 3.08
C ILE A 108 -14.42 -7.76 3.36
N GLU A 109 -15.73 -7.80 3.12
CA GLU A 109 -16.49 -9.04 3.28
C GLU A 109 -16.01 -10.14 2.32
N GLN A 110 -15.65 -9.81 1.08
CA GLN A 110 -15.03 -10.78 0.17
C GLN A 110 -13.67 -11.27 0.70
N LEU A 111 -12.81 -10.36 1.17
CA LEU A 111 -11.52 -10.73 1.78
C LEU A 111 -11.70 -11.58 3.05
N LYS A 112 -12.76 -11.35 3.83
CA LYS A 112 -13.09 -12.18 5.00
C LYS A 112 -13.48 -13.60 4.60
N GLN A 113 -14.21 -13.77 3.50
CA GLN A 113 -14.52 -15.08 2.95
C GLN A 113 -13.26 -15.84 2.55
N GLU A 114 -12.31 -15.17 1.88
CA GLU A 114 -11.01 -15.74 1.52
C GLU A 114 -10.17 -16.09 2.76
N ALA A 115 -10.21 -15.27 3.81
CA ALA A 115 -9.54 -15.55 5.08
C ALA A 115 -10.16 -16.73 5.84
N GLY A 116 -11.44 -17.00 5.62
CA GLY A 116 -12.18 -18.11 6.25
C GLY A 116 -12.08 -18.07 7.78
N LYS A 117 -11.74 -19.20 8.40
CA LYS A 117 -11.59 -19.33 9.88
C LYS A 117 -10.53 -18.41 10.49
N TYR A 118 -9.68 -17.77 9.68
CA TYR A 118 -8.61 -16.88 10.16
C TYR A 118 -9.01 -15.41 10.16
N VAL A 119 -10.25 -15.08 9.79
CA VAL A 119 -10.76 -13.71 9.74
C VAL A 119 -10.55 -12.95 11.07
N ASP A 120 -10.72 -13.63 12.20
CA ASP A 120 -10.51 -13.04 13.52
C ASP A 120 -9.04 -12.67 13.82
N ARG A 121 -8.09 -13.04 12.95
CA ARG A 121 -6.69 -12.67 13.06
C ARG A 121 -6.34 -11.40 12.29
N VAL A 122 -7.26 -10.84 11.52
CA VAL A 122 -7.08 -9.55 10.85
C VAL A 122 -6.99 -8.46 11.93
N LEU A 123 -5.84 -7.81 12.05
CA LEU A 123 -5.59 -6.82 13.09
C LEU A 123 -6.28 -5.50 12.78
N ALA A 124 -6.19 -5.05 11.53
CA ALA A 124 -6.77 -3.79 11.08
C ALA A 124 -7.05 -3.81 9.58
N ILE A 125 -7.90 -2.90 9.15
CA ILE A 125 -8.10 -2.46 7.76
C ILE A 125 -7.38 -1.12 7.61
N SER A 126 -6.50 -0.98 6.63
CA SER A 126 -5.83 0.28 6.32
C SER A 126 -6.34 0.81 4.98
N VAL A 127 -6.81 2.04 4.95
CA VAL A 127 -7.46 2.64 3.78
C VAL A 127 -6.55 3.70 3.18
N ALA A 128 -6.10 3.46 1.94
CA ALA A 128 -5.54 4.47 1.06
C ALA A 128 -6.69 5.09 0.25
N ASP A 129 -7.42 6.00 0.86
CA ASP A 129 -8.51 6.68 0.18
C ASP A 129 -7.95 7.74 -0.80
N PRO A 130 -8.66 8.02 -1.90
CA PRO A 130 -8.19 8.97 -2.91
C PRO A 130 -8.12 10.39 -2.38
N GLY A 131 -8.98 10.74 -1.41
CA GLY A 131 -9.11 12.07 -0.83
C GLY A 131 -9.44 13.18 -1.82
N LEU A 132 -9.85 14.31 -1.29
CA LEU A 132 -9.93 15.55 -2.05
C LEU A 132 -8.70 16.38 -1.71
N TRP A 133 -7.96 16.77 -2.75
CA TRP A 133 -6.71 17.49 -2.63
C TRP A 133 -6.89 18.93 -3.08
N PHE A 134 -6.44 19.85 -2.26
CA PHE A 134 -6.53 21.29 -2.49
C PHE A 134 -5.17 21.94 -2.24
N SER A 135 -4.99 23.14 -2.75
CA SER A 135 -3.90 24.02 -2.33
C SER A 135 -4.49 25.24 -1.61
N ASP A 136 -3.88 25.64 -0.50
CA ASP A 136 -4.21 26.90 0.14
C ASP A 136 -3.58 28.10 -0.59
N PHE A 137 -3.79 29.30 -0.05
CA PHE A 137 -3.24 30.54 -0.61
C PHE A 137 -1.70 30.58 -0.62
N ASP A 138 -1.06 29.80 0.25
CA ASP A 138 0.40 29.65 0.32
C ASP A 138 0.91 28.46 -0.50
N ASN A 139 0.08 27.89 -1.36
CA ASN A 139 0.35 26.65 -2.13
C ASN A 139 0.65 25.41 -1.27
N LYS A 140 0.26 25.42 0.01
CA LYS A 140 0.35 24.23 0.85
C LYS A 140 -0.73 23.23 0.46
N GLN A 141 -0.37 21.98 0.41
CA GLN A 141 -1.30 20.90 0.11
C GLN A 141 -2.24 20.66 1.28
N LEU A 142 -3.52 20.64 0.98
CA LEU A 142 -4.60 20.26 1.90
C LEU A 142 -5.23 18.95 1.42
N TYR A 143 -5.68 18.16 2.36
CA TYR A 143 -6.27 16.85 2.08
C TYR A 143 -7.51 16.62 2.95
N LEU A 144 -8.63 16.34 2.30
CA LEU A 144 -9.86 15.90 2.95
C LEU A 144 -10.05 14.40 2.65
N PRO A 145 -10.07 13.52 3.67
CA PRO A 145 -10.29 12.09 3.45
C PRO A 145 -11.65 11.80 2.82
N MET A 146 -11.68 10.91 1.83
CA MET A 146 -12.90 10.34 1.26
C MET A 146 -13.12 8.93 1.83
N CYS A 147 -13.18 8.84 3.16
CA CYS A 147 -13.38 7.59 3.88
C CYS A 147 -14.25 7.85 5.11
N ASP A 148 -15.30 7.05 5.30
CA ASP A 148 -15.99 6.95 6.58
C ASP A 148 -15.51 5.71 7.34
N PRO A 149 -14.47 5.85 8.17
CA PRO A 149 -13.89 4.73 8.90
C PRO A 149 -14.84 4.19 9.97
N THR A 150 -15.81 4.97 10.43
CA THR A 150 -16.78 4.55 11.43
C THR A 150 -17.74 3.52 10.85
N THR A 151 -18.33 3.82 9.70
CA THR A 151 -19.21 2.88 8.99
C THR A 151 -18.49 1.57 8.66
N ILE A 152 -17.22 1.65 8.17
CA ILE A 152 -16.43 0.45 7.87
C ILE A 152 -16.16 -0.36 9.16
N ALA A 153 -15.75 0.30 10.25
CA ALA A 153 -15.41 -0.37 11.50
C ALA A 153 -16.62 -1.05 12.13
N GLU A 154 -17.78 -0.39 12.14
CA GLU A 154 -19.04 -0.96 12.67
C GLU A 154 -19.53 -2.13 11.82
N SER A 155 -19.55 -1.99 10.51
CA SER A 155 -20.02 -3.03 9.60
C SER A 155 -19.13 -4.28 9.61
N THR A 156 -17.81 -4.11 9.65
CA THR A 156 -16.86 -5.24 9.58
C THR A 156 -16.47 -5.79 10.94
N GLY A 157 -16.58 -4.99 11.98
CA GLY A 157 -16.09 -5.26 13.33
C GLY A 157 -14.57 -5.18 13.46
N ILE A 158 -13.86 -4.69 12.44
CA ILE A 158 -12.39 -4.60 12.40
C ILE A 158 -11.97 -3.13 12.53
N THR A 159 -10.94 -2.87 13.31
CA THR A 159 -10.34 -1.54 13.46
C THR A 159 -9.87 -0.99 12.12
N VAL A 160 -10.16 0.28 11.86
CA VAL A 160 -9.79 0.98 10.62
C VAL A 160 -8.66 1.97 10.88
N ILE A 161 -7.69 2.01 9.97
CA ILE A 161 -6.62 3.00 9.89
C ILE A 161 -6.83 3.77 8.59
N ASP A 162 -7.10 5.07 8.69
CA ASP A 162 -7.40 5.92 7.55
C ASP A 162 -6.58 7.22 7.56
N ALA A 163 -6.87 8.11 6.60
CA ALA A 163 -6.28 9.44 6.50
C ALA A 163 -4.74 9.44 6.56
N LEU A 164 -4.11 8.47 5.91
CA LEU A 164 -2.66 8.27 5.91
C LEU A 164 -1.85 9.53 5.60
N PRO A 165 -2.20 10.41 4.62
CA PRO A 165 -1.43 11.61 4.31
C PRO A 165 -1.46 12.70 5.39
N LYS A 166 -2.51 12.75 6.21
CA LYS A 166 -2.74 13.89 7.11
C LYS A 166 -1.60 14.19 8.09
N ARG A 167 -0.95 13.16 8.61
CA ARG A 167 0.12 13.37 9.59
C ARG A 167 1.43 13.84 8.96
N ASP A 168 1.68 13.48 7.72
CA ASP A 168 2.80 14.00 6.94
C ASP A 168 2.57 15.48 6.59
N LEU A 169 1.38 15.80 6.08
CA LEU A 169 0.98 17.19 5.80
C LEU A 169 1.06 18.08 7.04
N ALA A 170 0.62 17.59 8.20
CA ALA A 170 0.64 18.36 9.46
C ALA A 170 2.04 18.75 9.92
N VAL A 171 3.09 18.13 9.40
CA VAL A 171 4.49 18.47 9.68
C VAL A 171 5.21 19.04 8.46
N GLY A 172 4.46 19.63 7.55
CA GLY A 172 4.97 20.36 6.40
C GLY A 172 5.33 19.50 5.18
N GLY A 173 5.00 18.21 5.20
CA GLY A 173 5.19 17.34 4.03
C GLY A 173 4.14 17.56 2.96
N SER A 174 4.34 16.93 1.81
CA SER A 174 3.41 16.96 0.66
C SER A 174 2.33 15.87 0.73
N GLY A 175 2.38 14.96 1.71
CA GLY A 175 1.50 13.79 1.80
C GLY A 175 1.79 12.71 0.75
N ARG A 176 2.81 12.86 -0.08
CA ARG A 176 3.22 11.94 -1.17
C ARG A 176 4.72 11.98 -1.42
N PRO A 177 5.36 10.87 -1.92
CA PRO A 177 4.80 9.53 -2.06
C PRO A 177 4.84 8.76 -0.74
N LEU A 178 3.73 8.15 -0.34
CA LEU A 178 3.70 7.27 0.85
C LEU A 178 4.06 5.82 0.50
N ALA A 179 4.00 5.45 -0.77
CA ALA A 179 4.30 4.11 -1.26
C ALA A 179 5.80 3.75 -1.19
N ALA A 180 6.70 4.71 -1.13
CA ALA A 180 8.13 4.49 -1.30
C ALA A 180 8.72 3.46 -0.32
N LEU A 181 8.46 3.59 0.97
CA LEU A 181 8.94 2.65 1.98
C LEU A 181 8.29 1.26 1.86
N PRO A 182 6.95 1.12 1.72
CA PRO A 182 6.33 -0.15 1.40
C PRO A 182 6.89 -0.85 0.17
N LEU A 183 7.10 -0.13 -0.92
CA LEU A 183 7.68 -0.67 -2.16
C LEU A 183 9.10 -1.18 -1.94
N TRP A 184 9.94 -0.43 -1.24
CA TRP A 184 11.27 -0.88 -0.87
C TRP A 184 11.20 -2.18 -0.05
N MET A 185 10.25 -2.29 0.87
CA MET A 185 10.09 -3.48 1.70
C MET A 185 9.66 -4.72 0.91
N VAL A 186 8.93 -4.53 -0.17
CA VAL A 186 8.45 -5.64 -1.02
C VAL A 186 9.50 -6.03 -2.06
N LEU A 187 10.11 -5.05 -2.73
CA LEU A 187 10.88 -5.26 -3.96
C LEU A 187 12.40 -5.27 -3.74
N ALA A 188 12.92 -4.47 -2.79
CA ALA A 188 14.36 -4.38 -2.58
C ALA A 188 14.93 -5.71 -2.08
N ASP A 189 16.10 -6.06 -2.59
CA ASP A 189 16.85 -7.16 -2.04
C ASP A 189 17.41 -6.76 -0.67
N ARG A 190 16.99 -7.47 0.36
CA ARG A 190 17.36 -7.23 1.74
C ARG A 190 18.07 -8.43 2.37
N ASN A 191 18.71 -9.25 1.52
CA ASN A 191 19.47 -10.40 1.98
C ASN A 191 20.97 -10.04 1.98
N ALA A 192 21.58 -9.91 3.14
CA ALA A 192 22.97 -9.52 3.34
C ALA A 192 24.01 -10.33 2.55
N LYS A 193 23.65 -11.49 2.02
CA LYS A 193 24.58 -12.34 1.25
C LYS A 193 24.55 -12.06 -0.27
N VAL A 194 23.57 -11.31 -0.77
CA VAL A 194 23.31 -11.14 -2.22
C VAL A 194 22.87 -9.71 -2.58
N ALA A 195 22.81 -8.82 -1.61
CA ALA A 195 22.24 -7.48 -1.76
C ALA A 195 23.15 -6.50 -2.51
N GLU A 196 23.49 -6.81 -3.76
CA GLU A 196 24.33 -5.93 -4.59
C GLU A 196 23.54 -5.17 -5.66
N THR A 197 22.21 -5.41 -5.77
CA THR A 197 21.46 -4.90 -6.91
C THR A 197 20.28 -4.05 -6.47
N ASP A 198 20.30 -2.78 -6.82
CA ASP A 198 19.15 -1.89 -6.67
C ASP A 198 17.95 -2.40 -7.49
N CYS A 199 16.76 -2.00 -7.07
CA CYS A 199 15.53 -2.23 -7.82
C CYS A 199 14.99 -0.91 -8.33
N VAL A 200 14.43 -0.91 -9.52
CA VAL A 200 13.67 0.21 -10.04
C VAL A 200 12.27 -0.24 -10.36
N LEU A 201 11.27 0.46 -9.86
CA LEU A 201 9.88 0.29 -10.22
C LEU A 201 9.44 1.46 -11.09
N VAL A 202 8.84 1.16 -12.23
CA VAL A 202 8.07 2.10 -13.05
C VAL A 202 6.61 1.76 -12.91
N ASP A 203 5.83 2.65 -12.28
CA ASP A 203 4.38 2.51 -12.13
C ASP A 203 3.67 3.33 -13.22
N LEU A 204 3.09 2.62 -14.18
CA LEU A 204 2.35 3.19 -15.31
C LEU A 204 0.83 3.27 -15.04
N THR A 205 0.35 2.85 -13.88
CA THR A 205 -1.09 2.88 -13.53
C THR A 205 -1.56 4.27 -13.10
N LYS A 206 -0.63 5.15 -12.79
CA LYS A 206 -0.94 6.52 -12.36
C LYS A 206 -1.20 7.42 -13.57
N ALA A 207 -2.03 8.44 -13.39
CA ALA A 207 -2.28 9.48 -14.42
C ALA A 207 -0.99 10.10 -14.95
N ARG A 208 0.03 10.20 -14.10
CA ARG A 208 1.41 10.50 -14.45
C ARG A 208 2.29 9.36 -13.93
N PRO A 209 2.99 8.63 -14.82
CA PRO A 209 3.86 7.54 -14.40
C PRO A 209 4.87 7.94 -13.33
N GLU A 210 5.06 7.06 -12.38
CA GLU A 210 5.99 7.27 -11.27
C GLU A 210 7.14 6.27 -11.34
N THR A 211 8.33 6.71 -10.96
CA THR A 211 9.53 5.87 -10.91
C THR A 211 10.12 5.90 -9.50
N PHE A 212 10.39 4.73 -8.95
CA PHE A 212 11.03 4.55 -7.66
C PHE A 212 12.36 3.81 -7.84
N LEU A 213 13.47 4.44 -7.43
CA LEU A 213 14.76 3.76 -7.28
C LEU A 213 14.87 3.29 -5.81
N LEU A 214 14.89 1.99 -5.65
CA LEU A 214 14.85 1.29 -4.36
C LEU A 214 16.23 0.65 -4.12
N PRO A 215 17.08 1.27 -3.29
CA PRO A 215 18.43 0.78 -3.07
C PRO A 215 18.44 -0.60 -2.41
N ALA A 216 19.42 -1.40 -2.79
CA ALA A 216 19.72 -2.64 -2.07
C ALA A 216 20.18 -2.29 -0.64
N SER A 217 19.89 -3.19 0.30
CA SER A 217 20.29 -3.03 1.69
C SER A 217 20.53 -4.39 2.33
N ASP A 218 21.56 -4.49 3.15
CA ASP A 218 21.83 -5.69 3.96
C ASP A 218 20.76 -5.92 5.05
N GLY A 219 19.83 -4.95 5.20
CA GLY A 219 18.73 -5.02 6.16
C GLY A 219 19.15 -4.81 7.61
N LEU A 220 20.43 -4.58 7.88
CA LEU A 220 20.99 -4.38 9.23
C LEU A 220 21.12 -2.90 9.57
N ASP A 221 21.24 -2.02 8.57
CA ASP A 221 21.38 -0.59 8.78
C ASP A 221 20.19 0.00 9.54
N ALA A 222 20.52 0.83 10.51
CA ALA A 222 19.52 1.53 11.33
C ALA A 222 18.80 2.63 10.55
N GLU A 223 19.41 3.13 9.48
CA GLU A 223 18.90 4.22 8.70
C GLU A 223 17.81 3.78 7.69
N LEU A 224 16.91 4.71 7.36
CA LEU A 224 15.96 4.52 6.30
C LEU A 224 16.67 4.53 4.94
N PRO A 225 16.22 3.72 3.97
CA PRO A 225 16.85 3.64 2.66
C PRO A 225 16.78 4.99 1.93
N ALA A 226 17.84 5.33 1.20
CA ALA A 226 17.91 6.51 0.35
C ALA A 226 17.13 6.29 -0.97
N ILE A 227 15.82 6.12 -0.86
CA ILE A 227 14.92 5.94 -1.99
C ILE A 227 14.86 7.24 -2.80
N LYS A 228 14.85 7.13 -4.14
CA LYS A 228 14.56 8.24 -5.03
C LYS A 228 13.21 8.02 -5.71
N TRP A 229 12.47 9.10 -5.87
CA TRP A 229 11.17 9.11 -6.52
C TRP A 229 11.11 10.23 -7.56
N GLN A 230 10.51 9.94 -8.68
CA GLN A 230 10.31 10.88 -9.78
C GLN A 230 8.95 10.64 -10.43
N VAL A 231 8.31 11.73 -10.82
CA VAL A 231 7.09 11.72 -11.64
C VAL A 231 7.51 12.06 -13.07
N ALA A 232 7.03 11.28 -14.03
CA ALA A 232 7.35 11.51 -15.44
C ALA A 232 6.78 12.83 -15.95
N GLU A 233 7.44 13.42 -16.93
CA GLU A 233 6.94 14.59 -17.65
C GLU A 233 5.65 14.21 -18.41
N PRO A 234 4.66 15.09 -18.49
CA PRO A 234 3.37 14.78 -19.12
C PRO A 234 3.48 14.37 -20.60
N SER A 235 4.54 14.80 -21.29
CA SER A 235 4.77 14.53 -22.70
C SER A 235 5.44 13.18 -22.97
N MET A 236 5.97 12.50 -21.94
CA MET A 236 6.71 11.25 -22.14
C MET A 236 5.76 10.06 -22.29
N THR A 237 6.03 9.26 -23.30
CA THR A 237 5.37 7.95 -23.48
C THR A 237 5.92 6.91 -22.50
N ALA A 238 5.17 5.84 -22.26
CA ALA A 238 5.60 4.71 -21.43
C ALA A 238 6.94 4.12 -21.93
N ASP A 239 7.11 3.99 -23.25
CA ASP A 239 8.32 3.48 -23.90
C ASP A 239 9.54 4.35 -23.61
N GLU A 240 9.39 5.66 -23.69
CA GLU A 240 10.48 6.62 -23.42
C GLU A 240 10.88 6.58 -21.95
N ILE A 241 9.91 6.50 -21.05
CA ILE A 241 10.13 6.39 -19.60
C ILE A 241 10.95 5.14 -19.29
N ILE A 242 10.48 3.97 -19.76
CA ILE A 242 11.14 2.68 -19.49
C ILE A 242 12.54 2.66 -20.07
N LYS A 243 12.75 3.10 -21.32
CA LYS A 243 14.07 3.18 -21.95
C LYS A 243 15.02 4.10 -21.19
N ARG A 244 14.55 5.28 -20.80
CA ARG A 244 15.33 6.25 -20.02
C ARG A 244 15.74 5.67 -18.67
N VAL A 245 14.79 5.03 -17.97
CA VAL A 245 15.03 4.43 -16.65
C VAL A 245 16.00 3.25 -16.75
N ALA A 246 15.81 2.35 -17.72
CA ALA A 246 16.70 1.21 -17.94
C ALA A 246 18.13 1.65 -18.29
N SER A 247 18.28 2.65 -19.15
CA SER A 247 19.59 3.19 -19.55
C SER A 247 20.31 3.88 -18.38
N ALA A 248 19.56 4.58 -17.52
CA ALA A 248 20.12 5.26 -16.35
C ALA A 248 20.52 4.28 -15.22
N ASN A 249 19.92 3.07 -15.20
CA ASN A 249 20.13 2.09 -14.14
C ASN A 249 20.45 0.69 -14.71
N PRO A 250 21.54 0.52 -15.47
CA PRO A 250 21.79 -0.71 -16.26
C PRO A 250 22.05 -1.95 -15.42
N ARG A 251 22.34 -1.79 -14.12
CA ARG A 251 22.58 -2.90 -13.17
C ARG A 251 21.41 -3.17 -12.26
N ALA A 252 20.40 -2.29 -12.24
CA ALA A 252 19.22 -2.47 -11.38
C ALA A 252 18.27 -3.51 -11.94
N ARG A 253 17.52 -4.18 -11.03
CA ARG A 253 16.38 -4.99 -11.44
C ARG A 253 15.22 -4.07 -11.76
N LEU A 254 14.76 -4.09 -12.98
CA LEU A 254 13.62 -3.29 -13.43
C LEU A 254 12.31 -4.04 -13.23
N PHE A 255 11.36 -3.39 -12.57
CA PHE A 255 9.97 -3.80 -12.44
C PHE A 255 9.07 -2.80 -13.16
N VAL A 256 8.07 -3.29 -13.86
CA VAL A 256 7.05 -2.45 -14.50
C VAL A 256 5.68 -2.87 -13.98
N HIS A 257 4.89 -1.89 -13.56
CA HIS A 257 3.52 -2.05 -13.10
C HIS A 257 2.57 -1.35 -14.05
N PHE A 258 1.58 -2.08 -14.57
CA PHE A 258 0.51 -1.55 -15.42
C PHE A 258 -0.79 -2.32 -15.18
N ASP A 259 -1.91 -1.70 -15.49
CA ASP A 259 -3.23 -2.31 -15.37
C ASP A 259 -3.42 -3.44 -16.38
N GLU A 260 -4.19 -4.46 -15.99
CA GLU A 260 -4.53 -5.59 -16.87
C GLU A 260 -5.16 -5.12 -18.19
N ALA A 261 -6.00 -4.08 -18.17
CA ALA A 261 -6.61 -3.49 -19.36
C ALA A 261 -5.56 -2.90 -20.33
N ASN A 262 -4.45 -2.42 -19.82
CA ASN A 262 -3.35 -1.86 -20.60
C ASN A 262 -2.28 -2.88 -20.95
N GLN A 263 -2.28 -4.05 -20.31
CA GLN A 263 -1.29 -5.10 -20.52
C GLN A 263 -1.22 -5.53 -21.99
N HIS A 264 -2.36 -5.71 -22.65
CA HIS A 264 -2.42 -6.12 -24.06
C HIS A 264 -1.91 -5.04 -25.02
N ASN A 265 -2.09 -3.78 -24.68
CA ASN A 265 -1.64 -2.66 -25.53
C ASN A 265 -0.15 -2.37 -25.39
N HIS A 266 0.44 -2.57 -24.23
CA HIS A 266 1.85 -2.26 -23.95
C HIS A 266 2.79 -3.44 -24.21
N VAL A 267 2.39 -4.69 -23.95
CA VAL A 267 3.22 -5.89 -24.16
C VAL A 267 3.47 -6.19 -25.64
N GLN A 268 2.64 -5.66 -26.54
CA GLN A 268 2.80 -5.85 -27.99
C GLN A 268 3.79 -4.88 -28.66
N THR A 269 4.29 -3.87 -27.94
CA THR A 269 5.27 -2.96 -28.54
C THR A 269 6.62 -3.66 -28.70
N THR A 270 7.09 -3.75 -29.93
CA THR A 270 8.42 -4.26 -30.30
C THR A 270 9.57 -3.57 -29.57
N ALA A 271 9.29 -2.39 -28.98
CA ALA A 271 10.24 -1.54 -28.27
C ALA A 271 10.80 -2.15 -26.97
N TRP A 272 10.11 -3.13 -26.34
CA TRP A 272 10.51 -3.70 -25.04
C TRP A 272 11.16 -5.07 -25.16
N LYS A 273 11.22 -5.68 -26.36
CA LYS A 273 11.74 -7.03 -26.57
C LYS A 273 13.19 -7.22 -26.11
N ASP A 274 13.97 -6.16 -26.15
CA ASP A 274 15.39 -6.17 -25.76
C ASP A 274 15.62 -5.76 -24.29
N LEU A 275 14.57 -5.34 -23.56
CA LEU A 275 14.68 -4.91 -22.18
C LEU A 275 14.32 -6.07 -21.24
N LYS A 276 15.24 -6.39 -20.34
CA LYS A 276 14.99 -7.35 -19.26
C LYS A 276 14.26 -6.64 -18.12
N PHE A 277 12.96 -6.83 -18.02
CA PHE A 277 12.17 -6.35 -16.89
C PHE A 277 11.28 -7.46 -16.33
N ASN A 278 10.79 -7.25 -15.11
CA ASN A 278 9.87 -8.15 -14.44
C ASN A 278 8.51 -7.46 -14.33
N HIS A 279 7.45 -8.20 -14.59
CA HIS A 279 6.11 -7.72 -14.30
C HIS A 279 5.88 -7.73 -12.79
N LEU A 280 5.49 -6.60 -12.22
CA LEU A 280 5.26 -6.50 -10.80
C LEU A 280 4.20 -7.52 -10.33
N ASN A 281 3.14 -7.71 -11.12
CA ASN A 281 2.04 -8.62 -10.80
C ASN A 281 2.49 -10.08 -10.68
N GLU A 282 3.52 -10.50 -11.40
CA GLU A 282 4.12 -11.85 -11.24
C GLU A 282 4.83 -11.99 -9.89
N PHE A 283 5.26 -10.89 -9.31
CA PHE A 283 5.99 -10.85 -8.06
C PHE A 283 5.10 -10.72 -6.81
N ILE A 284 4.04 -9.89 -6.86
CA ILE A 284 3.13 -9.64 -5.73
C ILE A 284 1.84 -10.45 -5.78
N GLY A 285 1.53 -11.10 -6.91
CA GLY A 285 0.28 -11.80 -7.22
C GLY A 285 -0.48 -11.14 -8.37
N GLN A 286 -0.99 -11.95 -9.30
CA GLN A 286 -1.55 -11.45 -10.57
C GLN A 286 -2.72 -10.47 -10.41
N SER A 287 -3.54 -10.63 -9.38
CA SER A 287 -4.73 -9.81 -9.13
C SER A 287 -4.57 -8.81 -7.99
N VAL A 288 -3.38 -8.65 -7.44
CA VAL A 288 -3.13 -7.76 -6.30
C VAL A 288 -2.97 -6.32 -6.77
N ASN A 289 -3.86 -5.45 -6.31
CA ASN A 289 -3.71 -4.01 -6.51
C ASN A 289 -2.58 -3.47 -5.62
N LEU A 290 -1.65 -2.74 -6.22
CA LEU A 290 -0.45 -2.24 -5.54
C LEU A 290 -0.78 -1.23 -4.44
N ASP A 291 -1.71 -0.31 -4.67
CA ASP A 291 -2.09 0.70 -3.68
C ASP A 291 -2.78 0.07 -2.45
N ALA A 292 -3.59 -0.97 -2.67
CA ALA A 292 -4.18 -1.73 -1.57
C ALA A 292 -3.11 -2.50 -0.76
N LEU A 293 -2.12 -3.09 -1.42
CA LEU A 293 -0.99 -3.73 -0.75
C LEU A 293 -0.16 -2.70 0.04
N VAL A 294 0.13 -1.55 -0.55
CA VAL A 294 0.82 -0.43 0.11
C VAL A 294 0.06 0.01 1.35
N ALA A 295 -1.26 0.16 1.26
CA ALA A 295 -2.11 0.50 2.41
C ALA A 295 -1.99 -0.55 3.52
N ALA A 296 -2.05 -1.85 3.21
CA ALA A 296 -1.90 -2.92 4.21
C ALA A 296 -0.54 -2.85 4.93
N ILE A 297 0.54 -2.55 4.21
CA ILE A 297 1.87 -2.41 4.79
C ILE A 297 1.97 -1.16 5.67
N LEU A 298 1.44 -0.02 5.23
CA LEU A 298 1.37 1.20 6.04
C LEU A 298 0.55 1.00 7.31
N GLY A 299 -0.56 0.27 7.22
CA GLY A 299 -1.33 -0.15 8.38
C GLY A 299 -0.50 -0.99 9.37
N MET A 300 0.35 -1.88 8.86
CA MET A 300 1.22 -2.67 9.72
C MET A 300 2.29 -1.80 10.41
N PHE A 301 2.84 -0.78 9.72
CA PHE A 301 3.73 0.21 10.35
C PHE A 301 3.01 0.98 11.46
N HIS A 302 1.76 1.36 11.24
CA HIS A 302 0.96 2.01 12.28
C HIS A 302 0.78 1.10 13.51
N ILE A 303 0.47 -0.18 13.30
CA ILE A 303 0.35 -1.19 14.37
C ILE A 303 1.69 -1.37 15.10
N ASP A 304 2.80 -1.33 14.39
CA ASP A 304 4.15 -1.40 14.97
C ASP A 304 4.58 -0.08 15.65
N GLN A 305 3.78 0.98 15.55
CA GLN A 305 4.06 2.32 16.05
C GLN A 305 5.36 2.90 15.48
N LEU A 306 5.64 2.61 14.23
CA LEU A 306 6.84 3.04 13.53
C LEU A 306 6.50 4.12 12.49
N PRO A 307 7.36 5.14 12.36
CA PRO A 307 7.22 6.11 11.29
C PRO A 307 7.26 5.44 9.92
N SER A 308 6.42 5.92 9.02
CA SER A 308 6.34 5.38 7.66
C SER A 308 6.36 6.43 6.55
N ASN A 309 6.39 7.73 6.88
CA ASN A 309 6.76 8.75 5.91
C ASN A 309 8.29 8.84 5.77
N LEU A 310 8.72 9.32 4.61
CA LEU A 310 10.12 9.61 4.31
C LEU A 310 10.28 11.11 4.09
N PRO A 311 10.76 11.87 5.09
CA PRO A 311 10.93 13.32 4.99
C PRO A 311 11.78 13.77 3.79
N SER A 312 12.78 12.97 3.40
CA SER A 312 13.61 13.22 2.21
C SER A 312 12.82 13.21 0.89
N LEU A 313 11.65 12.57 0.85
CA LEU A 313 10.79 12.50 -0.33
C LEU A 313 9.57 13.42 -0.21
N THR A 314 8.98 13.49 0.97
CA THR A 314 7.74 14.25 1.18
C THR A 314 8.00 15.71 1.55
N GLY A 315 9.21 16.06 1.93
CA GLY A 315 9.56 17.40 2.44
C GLY A 315 9.08 17.67 3.87
N ALA A 316 8.57 16.67 4.56
CA ALA A 316 8.15 16.78 5.95
C ALA A 316 9.31 17.16 6.89
N ASN A 317 9.04 17.95 7.92
CA ASN A 317 10.07 18.34 8.90
C ASN A 317 10.52 17.19 9.80
N SER A 318 9.75 16.10 9.85
CA SER A 318 10.07 14.96 10.71
C SER A 318 9.26 13.71 10.32
N GLN A 319 9.78 12.58 10.77
CA GLN A 319 9.12 11.28 10.60
C GLN A 319 7.85 11.19 11.46
N ARG A 320 6.81 10.52 10.94
CA ARG A 320 5.53 10.32 11.63
C ARG A 320 4.98 8.92 11.41
N ILE A 321 4.30 8.41 12.43
CA ILE A 321 3.38 7.29 12.29
C ILE A 321 2.17 7.81 11.52
N LEU A 322 1.91 7.26 10.35
CA LEU A 322 0.83 7.73 9.47
C LEU A 322 -0.52 7.15 9.85
N GLY A 323 -1.59 7.87 9.53
CA GLY A 323 -2.97 7.46 9.75
C GLY A 323 -3.54 7.79 11.12
N ARG A 324 -4.82 7.58 11.26
CA ARG A 324 -5.59 7.62 12.52
C ARG A 324 -6.35 6.32 12.70
N LEU A 325 -6.71 5.99 13.94
CA LEU A 325 -7.41 4.76 14.30
C LEU A 325 -8.89 5.04 14.59
N THR A 326 -9.77 4.20 14.02
CA THR A 326 -11.16 4.06 14.44
C THR A 326 -11.35 2.63 14.95
N PRO A 327 -11.62 2.44 16.25
CA PRO A 327 -11.73 1.10 16.84
C PRO A 327 -12.87 0.30 16.22
N GLY A 328 -12.60 -1.00 15.97
CA GLY A 328 -13.64 -1.97 15.66
C GLY A 328 -14.28 -2.56 16.92
N ARG A 329 -14.92 -3.72 16.77
CA ARG A 329 -15.54 -4.40 17.93
C ARG A 329 -14.54 -4.68 19.06
N PRO A 330 -14.98 -4.77 20.32
CA PRO A 330 -14.07 -4.88 21.47
C PRO A 330 -13.10 -6.06 21.44
N SER A 331 -13.44 -7.17 20.79
CA SER A 331 -12.54 -8.32 20.63
C SER A 331 -11.36 -8.01 19.71
N ASN A 332 -11.62 -7.40 18.53
CA ASN A 332 -10.61 -6.99 17.58
C ASN A 332 -9.74 -5.86 18.17
N TRP A 333 -10.35 -4.86 18.79
CA TRP A 333 -9.63 -3.77 19.44
C TRP A 333 -8.64 -4.28 20.50
N ARG A 334 -9.08 -5.20 21.39
CA ARG A 334 -8.18 -5.80 22.38
C ARG A 334 -7.05 -6.59 21.75
N GLN A 335 -7.29 -7.28 20.63
CA GLN A 335 -6.26 -8.01 19.90
C GLN A 335 -5.24 -7.04 19.30
N LEU A 336 -5.69 -5.94 18.68
CA LEU A 336 -4.83 -4.90 18.14
C LEU A 336 -3.96 -4.27 19.22
N ILE A 337 -4.54 -3.85 20.35
CA ILE A 337 -3.79 -3.27 21.47
C ILE A 337 -2.71 -4.24 21.97
N ARG A 338 -3.01 -5.53 22.08
CA ARG A 338 -2.00 -6.53 22.44
C ARG A 338 -0.88 -6.61 21.40
N ALA A 339 -1.21 -6.56 20.11
CA ALA A 339 -0.22 -6.57 19.03
C ALA A 339 0.68 -5.32 19.07
N MET A 340 0.12 -4.16 19.40
CA MET A 340 0.86 -2.91 19.59
C MET A 340 1.75 -2.97 20.84
N ALA A 341 1.22 -3.48 21.95
CA ALA A 341 1.91 -3.51 23.25
C ALA A 341 3.09 -4.50 23.33
N GLN A 342 3.10 -5.53 22.49
CA GLN A 342 4.12 -6.61 22.57
C GLN A 342 5.57 -6.14 22.40
N HIS A 343 5.84 -4.86 22.10
CA HIS A 343 7.17 -4.34 21.76
C HIS A 343 7.48 -2.97 22.36
N HIS A 344 6.61 -2.45 23.21
CA HIS A 344 7.05 -1.38 24.10
C HIS A 344 7.90 -2.01 25.21
N PRO A 345 9.11 -1.50 25.48
CA PRO A 345 9.74 -1.76 26.75
C PRO A 345 8.68 -1.45 27.82
N ALA A 346 8.59 -2.32 28.83
CA ALA A 346 7.63 -2.13 29.91
C ALA A 346 7.62 -0.65 30.32
N PRO A 347 6.45 -0.01 30.49
CA PRO A 347 6.41 1.40 30.81
C PRO A 347 7.34 1.61 32.01
N MET A 348 8.27 2.57 31.88
CA MET A 348 9.09 2.98 33.01
C MET A 348 8.17 3.15 34.20
N LYS A 349 8.39 2.40 35.26
CA LYS A 349 7.61 2.57 36.47
C LYS A 349 7.78 4.03 36.88
N LEU A 350 6.68 4.74 37.09
CA LEU A 350 6.66 6.16 37.47
C LEU A 350 7.63 6.49 38.65
N LYS A 351 8.16 5.47 39.34
CA LYS A 351 9.16 5.60 40.41
C LYS A 351 10.57 5.96 39.92
N ASP A 352 10.86 5.81 38.63
CA ASP A 352 12.20 6.09 38.08
C ASP A 352 12.25 7.43 37.35
N ALA A 353 11.18 8.25 37.47
CA ALA A 353 11.03 9.55 36.80
C ALA A 353 10.99 10.74 37.78
N ILE A 354 11.37 10.55 39.06
CA ILE A 354 11.48 11.63 40.07
C ILE A 354 12.93 11.71 40.56
#